data_0167d21e95a5e1cd3218691292093ec1
#
_entry.id   0167d21e95a5e1cd3218691292093ec1
#
_cell.length_a   1.000
_cell.length_b   1.000
_cell.length_c   1.000
_cell.angle_alpha   90.00
_cell.angle_beta   90.00
_cell.angle_gamma   90.00
#
_symmetry.space_group_name_H-M   'P 1'
#
loop_
_entity.id
_entity.type
_entity.pdbx_description
1 polymer ?
#
loop_
_entity_poly.entity_id
_entity_poly.type
_entity_poly.pdbx_seq_one_letter_code
_entity_poly.pdbx_strand_id
1 'polypeptide(L)'
;MERQLRGIDPAKLNDIVKNALIADEAARHEQAARVEPPPVESQVSTVGDVNAEYYREIGMKATAAGQVGVLLLAGGQGTRLGSSAPKGCYDIQLPSGKSLFHLQAERIAKLQELASQHGAQVIVPWYIMTSGPTREPTETFFREHGFFGLDPANVIFFEQGTLPCISNEGKIMLDEPGKVATAPDGNGGLYAALRAPVREGQPSVLDDLHRRGVKYLHAYGVDNCLVKVGDPVFMGVCIEKQVATGVKVVKKTDPCLLYTSDAADDMQCVD
;
A
#
# COMPACT_ATOMS: atom_id res chain seq x y z
N MET A 1 17.72 -2.19 23.86
CA MET A 1 18.88 -2.40 22.98
C MET A 1 19.11 -3.87 22.66
N GLU A 2 19.32 -4.77 23.61
CA GLU A 2 19.60 -6.19 23.32
C GLU A 2 18.53 -6.85 22.44
N ARG A 3 17.23 -6.65 22.73
CA ARG A 3 16.13 -7.16 21.92
C ARG A 3 16.14 -6.58 20.49
N GLN A 4 16.47 -5.30 20.33
CA GLN A 4 16.59 -4.66 19.01
C GLN A 4 17.78 -5.22 18.23
N LEU A 5 18.93 -5.39 18.88
CA LEU A 5 20.15 -5.92 18.25
C LEU A 5 19.97 -7.38 17.79
N ARG A 6 19.24 -8.21 18.54
CA ARG A 6 18.92 -9.58 18.12
C ARG A 6 18.06 -9.66 16.85
N GLY A 7 17.29 -8.61 16.56
CA GLY A 7 16.46 -8.52 15.34
C GLY A 7 17.21 -7.97 14.12
N ILE A 8 18.47 -7.53 14.29
CA ILE A 8 19.27 -6.98 13.19
C ILE A 8 20.13 -8.12 12.61
N ASP A 9 19.97 -8.36 11.32
CA ASP A 9 20.89 -9.21 10.54
C ASP A 9 22.06 -8.34 10.02
N PRO A 10 23.29 -8.48 10.57
CA PRO A 10 24.41 -7.65 10.17
C PRO A 10 24.84 -7.88 8.71
N ALA A 11 24.69 -9.09 8.19
CA ALA A 11 25.05 -9.40 6.80
C ALA A 11 24.12 -8.67 5.83
N LYS A 12 22.81 -8.81 6.03
CA LYS A 12 21.80 -8.11 5.25
C LYS A 12 21.97 -6.59 5.35
N LEU A 13 22.26 -6.08 6.55
CA LEU A 13 22.47 -4.65 6.75
C LEU A 13 23.70 -4.14 5.98
N ASN A 14 24.81 -4.89 6.01
CA ASN A 14 26.01 -4.55 5.25
C ASN A 14 25.77 -4.56 3.74
N ASP A 15 24.97 -5.49 3.24
CA ASP A 15 24.61 -5.54 1.82
C ASP A 15 23.74 -4.34 1.43
N ILE A 16 22.79 -3.93 2.27
CA ILE A 16 22.00 -2.70 2.05
C ILE A 16 22.92 -1.48 2.03
N VAL A 17 23.84 -1.35 2.98
CA VAL A 17 24.79 -0.22 3.04
C VAL A 17 25.67 -0.18 1.80
N LYS A 18 26.25 -1.31 1.40
CA LYS A 18 27.07 -1.39 0.18
C LYS A 18 26.29 -0.96 -1.06
N ASN A 19 25.08 -1.45 -1.21
CA ASN A 19 24.25 -1.14 -2.38
C ASN A 19 23.72 0.30 -2.36
N ALA A 20 23.44 0.88 -1.20
CA ALA A 20 22.88 2.22 -1.08
C ALA A 20 23.92 3.33 -1.06
N LEU A 21 25.06 3.13 -0.37
CA LEU A 21 26.08 4.15 -0.15
C LEU A 21 27.33 3.99 -1.02
N ILE A 22 27.69 2.74 -1.37
CA ILE A 22 28.93 2.42 -2.07
C ILE A 22 28.69 2.14 -3.57
N ALA A 23 27.44 1.90 -3.97
CA ALA A 23 27.12 1.70 -5.37
C ALA A 23 27.53 2.94 -6.17
N ASP A 24 28.51 2.75 -7.03
CA ASP A 24 29.06 3.78 -7.90
C ASP A 24 27.95 4.48 -8.68
N GLU A 25 28.01 5.80 -8.74
CA GLU A 25 27.07 6.64 -9.48
C GLU A 25 26.99 6.21 -10.95
N ALA A 26 28.11 5.75 -11.52
CA ALA A 26 28.18 5.17 -12.86
C ALA A 26 27.37 3.87 -12.99
N ALA A 27 27.41 3.00 -11.99
CA ALA A 27 26.62 1.76 -11.99
C ALA A 27 25.11 2.04 -11.88
N ARG A 28 24.71 3.07 -11.14
CA ARG A 28 23.29 3.53 -11.07
C ARG A 28 22.83 4.09 -12.42
N HIS A 29 23.66 4.90 -13.08
CA HIS A 29 23.37 5.43 -14.41
C HIS A 29 23.28 4.32 -15.46
N GLU A 30 24.18 3.34 -15.43
CA GLU A 30 24.13 2.18 -16.33
C GLU A 30 22.88 1.33 -16.08
N GLN A 31 22.47 1.15 -14.82
CA GLN A 31 21.25 0.42 -14.48
C GLN A 31 19.99 1.19 -14.90
N ALA A 32 19.96 2.52 -14.72
CA ALA A 32 18.88 3.37 -15.21
C ALA A 32 18.78 3.38 -16.75
N ALA A 33 19.91 3.34 -17.46
CA ALA A 33 19.94 3.25 -18.92
C ALA A 33 19.40 1.92 -19.49
N ARG A 34 19.28 0.88 -18.66
CA ARG A 34 18.69 -0.42 -19.04
C ARG A 34 17.18 -0.50 -18.85
N VAL A 35 16.56 0.55 -18.30
CA VAL A 35 15.11 0.60 -18.12
C VAL A 35 14.44 0.82 -19.47
N GLU A 36 13.72 -0.19 -19.93
CA GLU A 36 12.93 -0.13 -21.16
C GLU A 36 11.44 0.01 -20.83
N PRO A 37 10.66 0.69 -21.69
CA PRO A 37 9.21 0.72 -21.54
C PRO A 37 8.65 -0.71 -21.56
N PRO A 38 7.57 -0.99 -20.81
CA PRO A 38 6.92 -2.30 -20.91
C PRO A 38 6.43 -2.55 -22.33
N PRO A 39 6.44 -3.81 -22.82
CA PRO A 39 5.99 -4.16 -24.16
C PRO A 39 4.56 -3.65 -24.42
N VAL A 40 4.28 -3.21 -25.66
CA VAL A 40 2.98 -2.62 -26.03
C VAL A 40 1.83 -3.60 -25.77
N GLU A 41 2.04 -4.89 -25.98
CA GLU A 41 1.06 -5.95 -25.71
C GLU A 41 0.71 -6.11 -24.24
N SER A 42 1.56 -5.65 -23.32
CA SER A 42 1.29 -5.62 -21.88
C SER A 42 0.54 -4.37 -21.43
N GLN A 43 0.40 -3.38 -22.31
CA GLN A 43 -0.29 -2.13 -22.02
C GLN A 43 -1.76 -2.22 -22.44
N VAL A 44 -2.68 -1.88 -21.54
CA VAL A 44 -4.11 -1.87 -21.80
C VAL A 44 -4.66 -0.47 -21.50
N SER A 45 -5.23 0.21 -22.50
CA SER A 45 -5.95 1.45 -22.27
C SER A 45 -7.41 1.13 -21.94
N THR A 46 -7.89 1.64 -20.82
CA THR A 46 -9.31 1.47 -20.43
C THR A 46 -10.13 2.74 -20.61
N VAL A 47 -9.50 3.85 -20.97
CA VAL A 47 -10.19 5.13 -21.23
C VAL A 47 -10.76 5.11 -22.64
N GLY A 48 -12.11 5.16 -22.74
CA GLY A 48 -12.81 5.08 -24.02
C GLY A 48 -12.75 3.70 -24.69
N ASP A 49 -12.27 2.67 -24.01
CA ASP A 49 -12.22 1.31 -24.53
C ASP A 49 -13.60 0.68 -24.50
N VAL A 50 -14.01 0.11 -25.63
CA VAL A 50 -15.25 -0.67 -25.79
C VAL A 50 -15.28 -1.92 -24.89
N ASN A 51 -14.12 -2.40 -24.47
CA ASN A 51 -13.99 -3.56 -23.58
C ASN A 51 -14.05 -3.22 -22.08
N ALA A 52 -14.15 -1.94 -21.71
CA ALA A 52 -14.15 -1.52 -20.30
C ALA A 52 -15.28 -2.20 -19.50
N GLU A 53 -16.46 -2.37 -20.12
CA GLU A 53 -17.60 -3.04 -19.48
C GLU A 53 -17.37 -4.55 -19.32
N TYR A 54 -16.78 -5.18 -20.32
CA TYR A 54 -16.35 -6.59 -20.24
C TYR A 54 -15.38 -6.83 -19.09
N TYR A 55 -14.35 -5.99 -18.93
CA TYR A 55 -13.43 -6.07 -17.80
C TYR A 55 -14.13 -5.80 -16.46
N ARG A 56 -15.04 -4.83 -16.44
CA ARG A 56 -15.87 -4.53 -15.26
C ARG A 56 -16.63 -5.77 -14.79
N GLU A 57 -17.29 -6.47 -15.71
CA GLU A 57 -18.01 -7.71 -15.36
C GLU A 57 -17.13 -8.79 -14.77
N ILE A 58 -15.92 -9.01 -15.31
CA ILE A 58 -14.95 -9.97 -14.78
C ILE A 58 -14.56 -9.58 -13.35
N GLY A 59 -14.17 -8.32 -13.13
CA GLY A 59 -13.79 -7.84 -11.81
C GLY A 59 -14.93 -7.88 -10.80
N MET A 60 -16.16 -7.53 -11.22
CA MET A 60 -17.35 -7.62 -10.36
C MET A 60 -17.70 -9.06 -10.01
N LYS A 61 -17.57 -10.02 -10.92
CA LYS A 61 -17.75 -11.45 -10.64
C LYS A 61 -16.74 -11.95 -9.61
N ALA A 62 -15.46 -11.58 -9.75
CA ALA A 62 -14.45 -11.93 -8.77
C ALA A 62 -14.72 -11.30 -7.40
N THR A 63 -15.18 -10.06 -7.36
CA THR A 63 -15.58 -9.36 -6.12
C THR A 63 -16.79 -10.05 -5.48
N ALA A 64 -17.82 -10.36 -6.26
CA ALA A 64 -19.01 -11.08 -5.79
C ALA A 64 -18.69 -12.49 -5.27
N ALA A 65 -17.66 -13.13 -5.80
CA ALA A 65 -17.16 -14.42 -5.33
C ALA A 65 -16.28 -14.33 -4.07
N GLY A 66 -16.10 -13.13 -3.48
CA GLY A 66 -15.25 -12.91 -2.30
C GLY A 66 -13.74 -13.08 -2.55
N GLN A 67 -13.31 -13.01 -3.81
CA GLN A 67 -11.93 -13.25 -4.20
C GLN A 67 -11.06 -11.98 -4.22
N VAL A 68 -11.65 -10.82 -3.98
CA VAL A 68 -10.96 -9.52 -4.00
C VAL A 68 -10.81 -8.98 -2.59
N GLY A 69 -9.60 -8.55 -2.24
CA GLY A 69 -9.31 -7.77 -1.04
C GLY A 69 -8.63 -6.45 -1.41
N VAL A 70 -8.60 -5.51 -0.49
CA VAL A 70 -7.94 -4.22 -0.68
C VAL A 70 -6.89 -4.01 0.40
N LEU A 71 -5.74 -3.45 0.01
CA LEU A 71 -4.59 -3.22 0.86
C LEU A 71 -4.19 -1.75 0.78
N LEU A 72 -4.20 -1.09 1.92
CA LEU A 72 -3.84 0.31 2.06
C LEU A 72 -2.46 0.46 2.67
N LEU A 73 -1.58 1.20 2.01
CA LEU A 73 -0.28 1.62 2.53
C LEU A 73 -0.47 2.93 3.33
N ALA A 74 -0.52 2.84 4.66
CA ALA A 74 -0.85 3.96 5.55
C ALA A 74 0.17 4.16 6.69
N GLY A 75 1.44 3.80 6.46
CA GLY A 75 2.51 3.95 7.45
C GLY A 75 2.98 5.40 7.66
N GLY A 76 2.62 6.32 6.76
CA GLY A 76 3.09 7.71 6.79
C GLY A 76 2.35 8.61 7.78
N GLN A 77 3.11 9.54 8.40
CA GLN A 77 2.57 10.65 9.19
C GLN A 77 2.30 11.87 8.32
N GLY A 78 1.35 12.72 8.75
CA GLY A 78 0.99 13.97 8.07
C GLY A 78 1.95 15.13 8.30
N THR A 79 3.23 14.90 8.55
CA THR A 79 4.20 15.95 8.93
C THR A 79 4.31 17.05 7.89
N ARG A 80 4.29 16.73 6.59
CA ARG A 80 4.26 17.73 5.51
C ARG A 80 2.97 18.54 5.47
N LEU A 81 1.89 18.05 6.11
CA LEU A 81 0.59 18.70 6.23
C LEU A 81 0.43 19.44 7.56
N GLY A 82 1.53 19.60 8.33
CA GLY A 82 1.52 20.26 9.63
C GLY A 82 0.85 19.46 10.76
N SER A 83 0.66 18.15 10.58
CA SER A 83 0.03 17.27 11.56
C SER A 83 0.94 16.11 11.94
N SER A 84 0.93 15.72 13.22
CA SER A 84 1.57 14.50 13.71
C SER A 84 0.65 13.27 13.57
N ALA A 85 -0.62 13.47 13.22
CA ALA A 85 -1.58 12.40 13.02
C ALA A 85 -1.25 11.57 11.76
N PRO A 86 -1.74 10.31 11.68
CA PRO A 86 -1.66 9.52 10.45
C PRO A 86 -2.28 10.27 9.26
N LYS A 87 -1.65 10.19 8.06
CA LYS A 87 -2.14 10.88 6.86
C LYS A 87 -3.61 10.58 6.55
N GLY A 88 -4.06 9.35 6.80
CA GLY A 88 -5.45 8.94 6.54
C GLY A 88 -6.51 9.64 7.39
N CYS A 89 -6.11 10.24 8.53
CA CYS A 89 -7.01 11.04 9.36
C CYS A 89 -7.24 12.45 8.79
N TYR A 90 -6.46 12.85 7.78
CA TYR A 90 -6.51 14.20 7.23
C TYR A 90 -7.81 14.45 6.45
N ASP A 91 -8.45 15.58 6.73
CA ASP A 91 -9.57 16.11 5.95
C ASP A 91 -9.01 16.95 4.80
N ILE A 92 -9.27 16.50 3.57
CA ILE A 92 -8.84 17.22 2.35
C ILE A 92 -9.74 18.44 2.03
N GLN A 93 -10.55 18.88 2.99
CA GLN A 93 -11.40 20.06 2.92
C GLN A 93 -12.48 20.00 1.82
N LEU A 94 -12.98 18.81 1.54
CA LEU A 94 -14.20 18.67 0.75
C LEU A 94 -15.41 19.16 1.57
N PRO A 95 -16.51 19.59 0.90
CA PRO A 95 -17.73 19.99 1.60
C PRO A 95 -18.29 18.96 2.59
N SER A 96 -17.92 17.70 2.45
CA SER A 96 -18.32 16.61 3.34
C SER A 96 -17.57 16.59 4.68
N GLY A 97 -16.43 17.27 4.81
CA GLY A 97 -15.56 17.25 5.99
C GLY A 97 -15.01 15.88 6.34
N LYS A 98 -14.94 14.95 5.37
CA LYS A 98 -14.54 13.57 5.60
C LYS A 98 -13.03 13.39 5.48
N SER A 99 -12.46 12.57 6.36
CA SER A 99 -11.06 12.15 6.26
C SER A 99 -10.82 11.23 5.07
N LEU A 100 -9.55 11.07 4.68
CA LEU A 100 -9.18 10.11 3.62
C LEU A 100 -9.63 8.69 3.97
N PHE A 101 -9.46 8.22 5.21
CA PHE A 101 -9.97 6.92 5.64
C PHE A 101 -11.48 6.78 5.46
N HIS A 102 -12.24 7.82 5.81
CA HIS A 102 -13.70 7.80 5.64
C HIS A 102 -14.10 7.68 4.16
N LEU A 103 -13.47 8.49 3.30
CA LEU A 103 -13.75 8.45 1.85
C LEU A 103 -13.41 7.09 1.22
N GLN A 104 -12.32 6.46 1.67
CA GLN A 104 -11.93 5.12 1.19
C GLN A 104 -12.88 4.04 1.71
N ALA A 105 -13.29 4.11 2.98
CA ALA A 105 -14.28 3.20 3.54
C ALA A 105 -15.61 3.24 2.79
N GLU A 106 -16.10 4.43 2.42
CA GLU A 106 -17.32 4.59 1.62
C GLU A 106 -17.19 3.95 0.23
N ARG A 107 -16.00 4.03 -0.39
CA ARG A 107 -15.73 3.37 -1.67
C ARG A 107 -15.78 1.85 -1.53
N ILE A 108 -15.24 1.30 -0.45
CA ILE A 108 -15.33 -0.14 -0.15
C ILE A 108 -16.78 -0.54 0.09
N ALA A 109 -17.52 0.19 0.92
CA ALA A 109 -18.93 -0.06 1.17
C ALA A 109 -19.76 -0.04 -0.12
N LYS A 110 -19.50 0.94 -1.01
CA LYS A 110 -20.16 1.03 -2.30
C LYS A 110 -19.81 -0.12 -3.24
N LEU A 111 -18.56 -0.55 -3.26
CA LEU A 111 -18.14 -1.72 -4.02
C LEU A 111 -18.84 -2.99 -3.54
N GLN A 112 -18.94 -3.19 -2.22
CA GLN A 112 -19.67 -4.31 -1.61
C GLN A 112 -21.15 -4.28 -1.97
N GLU A 113 -21.79 -3.12 -1.90
CA GLU A 113 -23.20 -2.92 -2.29
C GLU A 113 -23.44 -3.32 -3.75
N LEU A 114 -22.59 -2.79 -4.67
CA LEU A 114 -22.71 -3.08 -6.09
C LEU A 114 -22.48 -4.57 -6.40
N ALA A 115 -21.50 -5.19 -5.77
CA ALA A 115 -21.19 -6.61 -5.95
C ALA A 115 -22.30 -7.51 -5.39
N SER A 116 -22.94 -7.10 -4.30
CA SER A 116 -24.06 -7.84 -3.67
C SER A 116 -25.32 -7.87 -4.54
N GLN A 117 -25.46 -6.97 -5.53
CA GLN A 117 -26.58 -7.02 -6.50
C GLN A 117 -26.52 -8.27 -7.39
N HIS A 118 -25.37 -8.94 -7.45
CA HIS A 118 -25.16 -10.16 -8.24
C HIS A 118 -25.29 -11.46 -7.41
N GLY A 119 -25.69 -11.40 -6.12
CA GLY A 119 -25.77 -12.59 -5.28
C GLY A 119 -25.94 -12.30 -3.80
N ALA A 120 -25.23 -13.10 -2.96
CA ALA A 120 -25.23 -12.95 -1.51
C ALA A 120 -24.47 -11.67 -1.08
N GLN A 121 -24.58 -11.33 0.21
CA GLN A 121 -23.82 -10.23 0.80
C GLN A 121 -22.31 -10.44 0.57
N VAL A 122 -21.70 -9.47 -0.09
CA VAL A 122 -20.28 -9.49 -0.42
C VAL A 122 -19.47 -8.75 0.63
N ILE A 123 -18.34 -9.32 1.00
CA ILE A 123 -17.35 -8.73 1.89
C ILE A 123 -16.05 -8.52 1.10
N VAL A 124 -15.53 -7.30 1.14
CA VAL A 124 -14.20 -6.95 0.64
C VAL A 124 -13.33 -6.63 1.85
N PRO A 125 -12.44 -7.51 2.29
CA PRO A 125 -11.60 -7.26 3.44
C PRO A 125 -10.61 -6.12 3.17
N TRP A 126 -10.43 -5.26 4.17
CA TRP A 126 -9.54 -4.11 4.10
C TRP A 126 -8.33 -4.32 5.00
N TYR A 127 -7.16 -4.47 4.41
CA TYR A 127 -5.87 -4.63 5.08
C TYR A 127 -5.15 -3.29 5.11
N ILE A 128 -4.83 -2.78 6.30
CA ILE A 128 -4.24 -1.46 6.49
C ILE A 128 -2.85 -1.63 7.07
N MET A 129 -1.83 -1.38 6.22
CA MET A 129 -0.44 -1.36 6.64
C MET A 129 -0.14 -0.03 7.33
N THR A 130 0.23 -0.11 8.59
CA THR A 130 0.65 1.02 9.42
C THR A 130 2.15 0.94 9.72
N SER A 131 2.66 1.93 10.41
CA SER A 131 3.98 1.91 11.06
C SER A 131 3.81 1.92 12.58
N GLY A 132 4.85 1.61 13.35
CA GLY A 132 4.78 1.66 14.80
C GLY A 132 4.15 2.95 15.33
N PRO A 133 4.62 4.15 14.91
CA PRO A 133 4.04 5.44 15.36
C PRO A 133 2.60 5.68 14.92
N THR A 134 2.14 5.11 13.79
CA THR A 134 0.81 5.39 13.23
C THR A 134 -0.25 4.35 13.60
N ARG A 135 0.14 3.16 14.06
CA ARG A 135 -0.80 2.06 14.30
C ARG A 135 -1.87 2.40 15.34
N GLU A 136 -1.46 2.69 16.56
CA GLU A 136 -2.40 2.96 17.65
C GLU A 136 -3.29 4.19 17.37
N PRO A 137 -2.75 5.33 16.87
CA PRO A 137 -3.60 6.45 16.46
C PRO A 137 -4.59 6.09 15.36
N THR A 138 -4.19 5.27 14.37
CA THR A 138 -5.08 4.83 13.29
C THR A 138 -6.20 3.92 13.82
N GLU A 139 -5.87 2.90 14.60
CA GLU A 139 -6.86 1.99 15.19
C GLU A 139 -7.85 2.75 16.10
N THR A 140 -7.37 3.72 16.87
CA THR A 140 -8.21 4.57 17.72
C THR A 140 -9.16 5.41 16.87
N PHE A 141 -8.65 6.04 15.84
CA PHE A 141 -9.46 6.84 14.92
C PHE A 141 -10.58 6.01 14.27
N PHE A 142 -10.28 4.79 13.85
CA PHE A 142 -11.30 3.87 13.30
C PHE A 142 -12.37 3.51 14.33
N ARG A 143 -11.96 3.19 15.58
CA ARG A 143 -12.92 2.88 16.67
C ARG A 143 -13.84 4.06 16.99
N GLU A 144 -13.28 5.27 17.10
CA GLU A 144 -14.03 6.51 17.39
C GLU A 144 -15.03 6.85 16.29
N HIS A 145 -14.75 6.47 15.05
CA HIS A 145 -15.63 6.69 13.91
C HIS A 145 -16.47 5.45 13.52
N GLY A 146 -16.57 4.45 14.41
CA GLY A 146 -17.39 3.25 14.17
C GLY A 146 -16.99 2.50 12.89
N PHE A 147 -15.67 2.46 12.57
CA PHE A 147 -15.12 1.87 11.35
C PHE A 147 -15.80 2.38 10.07
N PHE A 148 -16.35 3.59 10.13
CA PHE A 148 -17.06 4.24 9.02
C PHE A 148 -18.22 3.39 8.46
N GLY A 149 -18.84 2.56 9.31
CA GLY A 149 -19.93 1.67 8.96
C GLY A 149 -19.51 0.33 8.36
N LEU A 150 -18.21 0.07 8.23
CA LEU A 150 -17.70 -1.27 7.87
C LEU A 150 -17.69 -2.19 9.10
N ASP A 151 -17.81 -3.50 8.87
CA ASP A 151 -17.66 -4.49 9.93
C ASP A 151 -16.19 -4.53 10.40
N PRO A 152 -15.91 -4.27 11.70
CA PRO A 152 -14.56 -4.31 12.26
C PRO A 152 -13.82 -5.63 12.01
N ALA A 153 -14.52 -6.76 11.91
CA ALA A 153 -13.93 -8.07 11.64
C ALA A 153 -13.28 -8.16 10.23
N ASN A 154 -13.62 -7.22 9.35
CA ASN A 154 -13.14 -7.17 7.99
C ASN A 154 -12.12 -6.04 7.75
N VAL A 155 -11.70 -5.34 8.82
CA VAL A 155 -10.66 -4.30 8.79
C VAL A 155 -9.46 -4.78 9.61
N ILE A 156 -8.38 -5.13 8.93
CA ILE A 156 -7.21 -5.75 9.52
C ILE A 156 -6.03 -4.77 9.50
N PHE A 157 -5.53 -4.39 10.68
CA PHE A 157 -4.33 -3.55 10.80
C PHE A 157 -3.11 -4.42 11.00
N PHE A 158 -2.03 -4.12 10.28
CA PHE A 158 -0.74 -4.76 10.44
C PHE A 158 0.38 -3.73 10.31
N GLU A 159 1.60 -4.07 10.71
CA GLU A 159 2.71 -3.12 10.71
C GLU A 159 3.75 -3.48 9.66
N GLN A 160 4.26 -2.47 8.98
CA GLN A 160 5.47 -2.60 8.18
C GLN A 160 6.70 -2.80 9.08
N GLY A 161 7.72 -3.43 8.54
CA GLY A 161 9.00 -3.60 9.23
C GLY A 161 9.75 -2.28 9.42
N THR A 162 10.82 -2.35 10.20
CA THR A 162 11.73 -1.23 10.39
C THR A 162 13.18 -1.67 10.15
N LEU A 163 14.00 -0.75 9.67
CA LEU A 163 15.43 -0.92 9.52
C LEU A 163 16.16 0.05 10.46
N PRO A 164 17.34 -0.32 10.96
CA PRO A 164 18.19 0.60 11.71
C PRO A 164 18.60 1.79 10.81
N CYS A 165 18.56 2.99 11.37
CA CYS A 165 19.17 4.15 10.72
C CYS A 165 20.67 4.02 10.73
N ILE A 166 21.32 4.34 9.59
CA ILE A 166 22.77 4.22 9.39
C ILE A 166 23.29 5.58 8.96
N SER A 167 24.44 5.99 9.56
CA SER A 167 25.14 7.18 9.13
C SER A 167 25.82 6.98 7.77
N ASN A 168 26.26 8.08 7.16
CA ASN A 168 27.02 8.03 5.90
C ASN A 168 28.36 7.24 6.03
N GLU A 169 28.87 7.09 7.25
CA GLU A 169 30.05 6.27 7.56
C GLU A 169 29.74 4.79 7.81
N GLY A 170 28.48 4.37 7.62
CA GLY A 170 28.04 2.98 7.80
C GLY A 170 27.82 2.56 9.25
N LYS A 171 27.67 3.50 10.20
CA LYS A 171 27.44 3.20 11.62
C LYS A 171 25.96 3.23 11.97
N ILE A 172 25.53 2.27 12.80
CA ILE A 172 24.16 2.28 13.36
C ILE A 172 23.99 3.50 14.26
N MET A 173 22.95 4.27 14.00
CA MET A 173 22.61 5.46 14.79
C MET A 173 21.76 5.07 16.02
N LEU A 174 21.89 5.85 17.07
CA LEU A 174 21.06 5.74 18.27
C LEU A 174 20.09 6.91 18.33
N ASP A 175 18.85 6.64 18.71
CA ASP A 175 17.81 7.64 19.00
C ASP A 175 18.09 8.29 20.37
N GLU A 176 18.46 7.44 21.34
CA GLU A 176 18.84 7.80 22.70
C GLU A 176 19.78 6.73 23.27
N PRO A 177 20.47 6.98 24.39
CA PRO A 177 21.37 5.98 25.00
C PRO A 177 20.67 4.64 25.22
N GLY A 178 21.14 3.61 24.53
CA GLY A 178 20.59 2.27 24.64
C GLY A 178 19.43 1.94 23.70
N LYS A 179 19.04 2.86 22.81
CA LYS A 179 17.97 2.64 21.84
C LYS A 179 18.45 2.91 20.41
N VAL A 180 18.36 1.90 19.56
CA VAL A 180 18.71 2.03 18.14
C VAL A 180 17.65 2.89 17.44
N ALA A 181 18.10 3.90 16.69
CA ALA A 181 17.23 4.66 15.79
C ALA A 181 16.76 3.77 14.65
N THR A 182 15.46 3.73 14.39
CA THR A 182 14.86 2.92 13.34
C THR A 182 13.97 3.76 12.43
N ALA A 183 13.92 3.39 11.17
CA ALA A 183 13.00 3.97 10.19
C ALA A 183 12.19 2.85 9.52
N PRO A 184 11.02 3.15 8.98
CA PRO A 184 10.25 2.20 8.16
C PRO A 184 11.09 1.64 7.02
N ASP A 185 10.89 0.35 6.71
CA ASP A 185 11.64 -0.37 5.67
C ASP A 185 11.15 -0.09 4.23
N GLY A 186 10.28 0.91 4.09
CA GLY A 186 9.71 1.34 2.82
C GLY A 186 8.63 0.41 2.28
N ASN A 187 8.11 0.74 1.08
CA ASN A 187 7.02 -0.03 0.47
C ASN A 187 7.41 -1.48 0.16
N GLY A 188 8.68 -1.77 -0.10
CA GLY A 188 9.19 -3.14 -0.29
C GLY A 188 9.07 -4.03 0.94
N GLY A 189 9.05 -3.45 2.13
CA GLY A 189 8.80 -4.14 3.40
C GLY A 189 7.42 -4.80 3.50
N LEU A 190 6.47 -4.38 2.64
CA LEU A 190 5.13 -4.96 2.55
C LEU A 190 5.16 -6.49 2.46
N TYR A 191 6.01 -7.07 1.63
CA TYR A 191 6.06 -8.53 1.42
C TYR A 191 6.48 -9.30 2.68
N ALA A 192 7.34 -8.71 3.50
CA ALA A 192 7.71 -9.27 4.79
C ALA A 192 6.58 -9.07 5.81
N ALA A 193 5.97 -7.89 5.84
CA ALA A 193 4.86 -7.56 6.72
C ALA A 193 3.63 -8.45 6.52
N LEU A 194 3.31 -8.80 5.27
CA LEU A 194 2.21 -9.72 4.95
C LEU A 194 2.40 -11.12 5.54
N ARG A 195 3.65 -11.56 5.75
CA ARG A 195 4.00 -12.87 6.32
C ARG A 195 4.18 -12.83 7.83
N ALA A 196 4.38 -11.66 8.40
CA ALA A 196 4.53 -11.50 9.83
C ALA A 196 3.18 -11.65 10.54
N PRO A 197 3.14 -12.17 11.78
CA PRO A 197 1.94 -12.16 12.60
C PRO A 197 1.40 -10.74 12.76
N VAL A 198 0.10 -10.55 12.59
CA VAL A 198 -0.57 -9.24 12.76
C VAL A 198 -0.36 -8.69 14.18
N ARG A 199 -0.38 -9.59 15.16
CA ARG A 199 0.02 -9.39 16.57
C ARG A 199 0.63 -10.70 17.07
N GLU A 200 1.36 -10.63 18.18
CA GLU A 200 1.93 -11.82 18.81
C GLU A 200 0.84 -12.90 19.05
N GLY A 201 1.07 -14.10 18.54
CA GLY A 201 0.12 -15.22 18.63
C GLY A 201 -1.06 -15.16 17.64
N GLN A 202 -1.13 -14.18 16.76
CA GLN A 202 -2.16 -14.09 15.73
C GLN A 202 -1.65 -14.55 14.36
N PRO A 203 -2.54 -14.96 13.44
CA PRO A 203 -2.18 -15.29 12.08
C PRO A 203 -1.61 -14.07 11.33
N SER A 204 -0.87 -14.33 10.27
CA SER A 204 -0.41 -13.29 9.35
C SER A 204 -1.56 -12.81 8.44
N VAL A 205 -1.34 -11.68 7.77
CA VAL A 205 -2.27 -11.21 6.72
C VAL A 205 -2.39 -12.26 5.60
N LEU A 206 -1.27 -12.89 5.24
CA LEU A 206 -1.27 -13.93 4.19
C LEU A 206 -2.13 -15.12 4.58
N ASP A 207 -2.09 -15.56 5.85
CA ASP A 207 -2.96 -16.63 6.36
C ASP A 207 -4.44 -16.23 6.32
N ASP A 208 -4.75 -14.98 6.65
CA ASP A 208 -6.13 -14.47 6.60
C ASP A 208 -6.64 -14.37 5.16
N LEU A 209 -5.82 -13.91 4.21
CA LEU A 209 -6.13 -13.90 2.78
C LEU A 209 -6.47 -15.31 2.27
N HIS A 210 -5.62 -16.29 2.59
CA HIS A 210 -5.84 -17.70 2.22
C HIS A 210 -7.13 -18.24 2.85
N ARG A 211 -7.35 -18.01 4.13
CA ARG A 211 -8.54 -18.44 4.86
C ARG A 211 -9.83 -17.88 4.26
N ARG A 212 -9.80 -16.63 3.79
CA ARG A 212 -10.93 -15.96 3.15
C ARG A 212 -11.11 -16.34 1.68
N GLY A 213 -10.15 -17.01 1.06
CA GLY A 213 -10.17 -17.33 -0.37
C GLY A 213 -9.90 -16.12 -1.27
N VAL A 214 -9.26 -15.06 -0.73
CA VAL A 214 -8.84 -13.89 -1.51
C VAL A 214 -7.73 -14.29 -2.47
N LYS A 215 -7.91 -14.00 -3.76
CA LYS A 215 -6.96 -14.31 -4.83
C LYS A 215 -6.31 -13.07 -5.43
N TYR A 216 -7.01 -11.95 -5.36
CA TYR A 216 -6.62 -10.70 -5.99
C TYR A 216 -6.60 -9.60 -4.95
N LEU A 217 -5.50 -8.85 -4.89
CA LEU A 217 -5.31 -7.80 -3.90
C LEU A 217 -5.00 -6.48 -4.61
N HIS A 218 -5.85 -5.49 -4.40
CA HIS A 218 -5.61 -4.13 -4.87
C HIS A 218 -4.84 -3.35 -3.81
N ALA A 219 -3.57 -3.03 -4.08
CA ALA A 219 -2.72 -2.22 -3.20
C ALA A 219 -2.70 -0.76 -3.65
N TYR A 220 -2.77 0.18 -2.68
CA TYR A 220 -2.76 1.62 -2.96
C TYR A 220 -2.26 2.44 -1.77
N GLY A 221 -1.76 3.65 -2.04
CA GLY A 221 -1.29 4.60 -1.03
C GLY A 221 -2.41 5.41 -0.40
N VAL A 222 -2.26 5.80 0.88
CA VAL A 222 -3.27 6.54 1.65
C VAL A 222 -3.53 7.94 1.11
N ASP A 223 -2.55 8.56 0.51
CA ASP A 223 -2.59 9.90 -0.08
C ASP A 223 -3.18 9.95 -1.49
N ASN A 224 -3.40 8.81 -2.12
CA ASN A 224 -4.16 8.77 -3.36
C ASN A 224 -5.66 9.00 -3.11
N CYS A 225 -6.06 10.27 -3.06
CA CYS A 225 -7.46 10.65 -2.81
C CYS A 225 -8.40 10.29 -3.98
N LEU A 226 -7.88 10.05 -5.17
CA LEU A 226 -8.66 9.73 -6.38
C LEU A 226 -8.75 8.22 -6.65
N VAL A 227 -8.11 7.39 -5.87
CA VAL A 227 -8.11 5.93 -6.09
C VAL A 227 -9.53 5.37 -6.17
N LYS A 228 -9.80 4.56 -7.18
CA LYS A 228 -10.98 3.71 -7.26
C LYS A 228 -10.67 2.41 -6.51
N VAL A 229 -10.98 2.37 -5.21
CA VAL A 229 -10.65 1.25 -4.35
C VAL A 229 -11.28 -0.04 -4.87
N GLY A 230 -10.45 -1.05 -5.13
CA GLY A 230 -10.92 -2.31 -5.71
C GLY A 230 -11.52 -2.17 -7.12
N ASP A 231 -11.03 -1.22 -7.94
CA ASP A 231 -11.57 -0.90 -9.27
C ASP A 231 -11.86 -2.17 -10.08
N PRO A 232 -13.13 -2.49 -10.36
CA PRO A 232 -13.48 -3.72 -11.06
C PRO A 232 -12.92 -3.80 -12.48
N VAL A 233 -12.75 -2.65 -13.15
CA VAL A 233 -12.18 -2.62 -14.51
C VAL A 233 -10.70 -3.03 -14.45
N PHE A 234 -9.94 -2.44 -13.53
CA PHE A 234 -8.53 -2.77 -13.34
C PHE A 234 -8.34 -4.24 -12.90
N MET A 235 -9.12 -4.69 -11.93
CA MET A 235 -9.10 -6.08 -11.48
C MET A 235 -9.44 -7.04 -12.64
N GLY A 236 -10.46 -6.69 -13.44
CA GLY A 236 -10.87 -7.48 -14.59
C GLY A 236 -9.78 -7.60 -15.66
N VAL A 237 -9.07 -6.50 -15.96
CA VAL A 237 -7.92 -6.53 -16.87
C VAL A 237 -6.84 -7.49 -16.35
N CYS A 238 -6.49 -7.39 -15.06
CA CYS A 238 -5.46 -8.27 -14.47
C CYS A 238 -5.87 -9.74 -14.50
N ILE A 239 -7.13 -10.03 -14.21
CA ILE A 239 -7.68 -11.40 -14.23
C ILE A 239 -7.69 -11.95 -15.65
N GLU A 240 -8.21 -11.21 -16.61
CA GLU A 240 -8.30 -11.64 -18.01
C GLU A 240 -6.93 -11.87 -18.63
N LYS A 241 -5.99 -10.99 -18.35
CA LYS A 241 -4.60 -11.11 -18.81
C LYS A 241 -3.78 -12.15 -18.03
N GLN A 242 -4.32 -12.72 -16.96
CA GLN A 242 -3.66 -13.69 -16.09
C GLN A 242 -2.27 -13.21 -15.60
N VAL A 243 -2.15 -11.91 -15.32
CA VAL A 243 -0.88 -11.32 -14.86
C VAL A 243 -0.71 -11.49 -13.34
N ALA A 244 0.53 -11.74 -12.92
CA ALA A 244 0.86 -11.83 -11.50
C ALA A 244 0.81 -10.46 -10.81
N THR A 245 1.15 -9.39 -11.54
CA THR A 245 1.10 -8.00 -11.07
C THR A 245 0.63 -7.09 -12.20
N GLY A 246 -0.15 -6.08 -11.85
CA GLY A 246 -0.55 -5.02 -12.77
C GLY A 246 -0.39 -3.67 -12.09
N VAL A 247 -0.15 -2.64 -12.88
CA VAL A 247 -0.02 -1.26 -12.41
C VAL A 247 -0.95 -0.38 -13.22
N LYS A 248 -1.74 0.44 -12.54
CA LYS A 248 -2.61 1.43 -13.19
C LYS A 248 -1.88 2.76 -13.24
N VAL A 249 -1.66 3.27 -14.44
CA VAL A 249 -0.90 4.49 -14.70
C VAL A 249 -1.73 5.53 -15.43
N VAL A 250 -1.35 6.80 -15.28
CA VAL A 250 -1.87 7.91 -16.07
C VAL A 250 -0.77 8.38 -17.01
N LYS A 251 -1.13 8.63 -18.28
CA LYS A 251 -0.17 9.16 -19.23
C LYS A 251 0.32 10.54 -18.76
N LYS A 252 1.63 10.66 -18.61
CA LYS A 252 2.25 11.93 -18.26
C LYS A 252 2.06 12.95 -19.38
N THR A 253 1.49 14.10 -19.05
CA THR A 253 1.23 15.20 -19.99
C THR A 253 2.20 16.36 -19.83
N ASP A 254 2.81 16.49 -18.64
CA ASP A 254 3.77 17.56 -18.33
C ASP A 254 5.13 16.96 -17.91
N PRO A 255 6.21 17.28 -18.64
CA PRO A 255 7.56 16.85 -18.26
C PRO A 255 7.99 17.30 -16.86
N CYS A 256 7.48 18.43 -16.36
CA CYS A 256 7.83 18.96 -15.05
C CYS A 256 7.30 18.14 -13.86
N LEU A 257 6.30 17.29 -14.05
CA LEU A 257 5.75 16.45 -12.98
C LEU A 257 6.76 15.48 -12.36
N LEU A 258 7.89 15.20 -13.05
CA LEU A 258 8.97 14.36 -12.50
C LEU A 258 9.86 15.07 -11.49
N TYR A 259 9.84 16.40 -11.44
CA TYR A 259 10.78 17.17 -10.61
C TYR A 259 10.17 17.67 -9.29
N THR A 260 8.90 17.38 -9.03
CA THR A 260 8.16 17.88 -7.86
C THR A 260 8.01 16.84 -6.76
N SER A 261 8.38 15.58 -7.02
CA SER A 261 8.30 14.49 -6.05
C SER A 261 9.67 13.86 -5.81
N ASP A 262 9.91 13.44 -4.58
CA ASP A 262 11.03 12.58 -4.21
C ASP A 262 10.87 11.21 -4.92
N ALA A 263 11.96 10.57 -5.31
CA ALA A 263 11.93 9.29 -6.02
C ALA A 263 11.12 8.19 -5.30
N ALA A 264 10.96 8.30 -3.98
CA ALA A 264 10.07 7.44 -3.20
C ALA A 264 8.59 7.79 -3.39
N ASP A 265 8.26 9.04 -3.70
CA ASP A 265 6.90 9.50 -3.99
C ASP A 265 6.51 9.20 -5.45
N ASP A 266 7.47 9.13 -6.37
CA ASP A 266 7.24 8.79 -7.79
C ASP A 266 6.72 7.34 -7.96
N MET A 267 7.08 6.44 -7.07
CA MET A 267 6.52 5.08 -7.05
C MET A 267 5.06 5.03 -6.55
N GLN A 268 4.55 6.10 -5.95
CA GLN A 268 3.16 6.20 -5.47
C GLN A 268 2.22 6.85 -6.50
N CYS A 269 2.75 7.49 -7.54
CA CYS A 269 1.96 8.10 -8.61
C CYS A 269 1.51 7.11 -9.68
N VAL A 270 1.73 5.84 -9.46
CA VAL A 270 1.42 4.77 -10.41
C VAL A 270 0.19 4.03 -9.92
N ASP A 271 -0.98 4.55 -10.26
CA ASP A 271 -2.28 3.89 -10.08
C ASP A 271 -2.97 3.64 -11.42
#